data_98ce1bd5a39086cac6f455dac8dcd0cd
#
_entry.id   98ce1bd5a39086cac6f455dac8dcd0cd
#
_cell.length_a   1.000
_cell.length_b   1.000
_cell.length_c   1.000
_cell.angle_alpha   90.00
_cell.angle_beta   90.00
_cell.angle_gamma   90.00
#
_symmetry.space_group_name_H-M   'P 1'
#
loop_
_entity.id
_entity.type
_entity.pdbx_description
1 polymer ?
#
loop_
_entity_poly.entity_id
_entity_poly.type
_entity_poly.pdbx_seq_one_letter_code
_entity_poly.pdbx_strand_id
1 'polypeptide(L)'
;MFNKISKSYDLINRFITFGLDIKWRKEVINKLPMPCKNVLDIASGTMDVAIQMTESRPDIKKIIALDMAKDMLNIGSEKCNKKSITKIKPVISDVHNMPYPNEAFCAATVAFGIRNFENLPKAFKEIYRVLKTKSSFIILESCQPINPIMKFLNGIYLNTWVRLMGILFSGHGDSYGYLAKSIQTFYSPEQLRDMLLKTGFKKVNIQYFMFQSVQLIHAIK
;
A
#
# COMPACT_ATOMS: atom_id res chain seq x y z
N MET A 1 -2.52 13.49 9.96
CA MET A 1 -1.60 13.96 8.90
C MET A 1 -2.23 13.80 7.52
N PHE A 2 -2.63 12.59 7.10
CA PHE A 2 -3.15 12.31 5.76
C PHE A 2 -4.41 13.10 5.37
N ASN A 3 -5.31 13.39 6.30
CA ASN A 3 -6.49 14.21 6.02
C ASN A 3 -6.16 15.62 5.51
N LYS A 4 -5.00 16.20 5.93
CA LYS A 4 -4.60 17.57 5.52
C LYS A 4 -4.09 17.66 4.07
N ILE A 5 -3.56 16.56 3.52
CA ILE A 5 -2.98 16.51 2.17
C ILE A 5 -3.83 15.72 1.18
N SER A 6 -4.99 15.25 1.59
CA SER A 6 -5.82 14.30 0.84
C SER A 6 -6.18 14.76 -0.57
N LYS A 7 -6.48 16.04 -0.77
CA LYS A 7 -6.89 16.60 -2.08
C LYS A 7 -5.80 16.62 -3.13
N SER A 8 -4.53 16.79 -2.73
CA SER A 8 -3.37 16.82 -3.64
C SER A 8 -2.56 15.52 -3.63
N TYR A 9 -2.92 14.58 -2.77
CA TYR A 9 -2.16 13.35 -2.50
C TYR A 9 -1.84 12.55 -3.77
N ASP A 10 -2.86 12.26 -4.58
CA ASP A 10 -2.68 11.46 -5.80
C ASP A 10 -1.80 12.17 -6.83
N LEU A 11 -2.03 13.48 -7.01
CA LEU A 11 -1.25 14.29 -7.96
C LEU A 11 0.23 14.33 -7.56
N ILE A 12 0.49 14.56 -6.28
CA ILE A 12 1.86 14.63 -5.76
C ILE A 12 2.54 13.26 -5.91
N ASN A 13 1.86 12.16 -5.59
CA ASN A 13 2.41 10.82 -5.79
C ASN A 13 2.76 10.57 -7.26
N ARG A 14 1.93 11.02 -8.22
CA ARG A 14 2.24 10.94 -9.65
C ARG A 14 3.53 11.69 -10.01
N PHE A 15 3.70 12.92 -9.51
CA PHE A 15 4.91 13.72 -9.78
C PHE A 15 6.14 13.13 -9.11
N ILE A 16 6.04 12.73 -7.84
CA ILE A 16 7.15 12.09 -7.11
C ILE A 16 7.60 10.82 -7.82
N THR A 17 6.68 9.98 -8.28
CA THR A 17 7.01 8.69 -8.89
C THR A 17 7.19 8.76 -10.40
N PHE A 18 7.08 9.93 -11.02
CA PHE A 18 7.06 10.09 -12.49
C PHE A 18 5.99 9.22 -13.16
N GLY A 19 4.85 9.00 -12.48
CA GLY A 19 3.75 8.16 -12.94
C GLY A 19 4.00 6.65 -12.85
N LEU A 20 5.15 6.21 -12.36
CA LEU A 20 5.50 4.80 -12.23
C LEU A 20 4.63 4.06 -11.20
N ASP A 21 4.06 4.78 -10.25
CA ASP A 21 3.14 4.21 -9.24
C ASP A 21 1.95 3.48 -9.88
N ILE A 22 1.46 3.92 -11.04
CA ILE A 22 0.40 3.23 -11.79
C ILE A 22 0.86 1.83 -12.21
N LYS A 23 2.08 1.72 -12.75
CA LYS A 23 2.65 0.44 -13.17
C LYS A 23 2.90 -0.47 -11.98
N TRP A 24 3.43 0.05 -10.88
CA TRP A 24 3.68 -0.76 -9.67
C TRP A 24 2.39 -1.28 -9.03
N ARG A 25 1.32 -0.47 -9.00
CA ARG A 25 0.00 -0.92 -8.55
C ARG A 25 -0.58 -2.00 -9.47
N LYS A 26 -0.33 -1.92 -10.78
CA LYS A 26 -0.70 -2.99 -11.71
C LYS A 26 0.04 -4.29 -11.38
N GLU A 27 1.33 -4.22 -11.00
CA GLU A 27 2.05 -5.41 -10.54
C GLU A 27 1.47 -6.01 -9.25
N VAL A 28 0.97 -5.19 -8.31
CA VAL A 28 0.21 -5.68 -7.15
C VAL A 28 -0.99 -6.52 -7.60
N ILE A 29 -1.75 -6.01 -8.57
CA ILE A 29 -2.96 -6.67 -9.09
C ILE A 29 -2.61 -7.98 -9.83
N ASN A 30 -1.50 -8.01 -10.56
CA ASN A 30 -1.00 -9.19 -11.27
C ASN A 30 -0.61 -10.34 -10.31
N LYS A 31 -0.29 -10.05 -9.04
CA LYS A 31 0.03 -11.07 -8.02
C LYS A 31 -1.21 -11.61 -7.29
N LEU A 32 -2.40 -11.07 -7.53
CA LEU A 32 -3.62 -11.61 -6.94
C LEU A 32 -3.91 -13.00 -7.49
N PRO A 33 -4.33 -13.97 -6.65
CA PRO A 33 -4.69 -15.30 -7.12
C PRO A 33 -5.90 -15.26 -8.05
N MET A 34 -6.05 -16.26 -8.90
CA MET A 34 -7.22 -16.43 -9.76
C MET A 34 -7.85 -17.81 -9.56
N PRO A 35 -9.17 -17.89 -9.32
CA PRO A 35 -10.09 -16.76 -9.11
C PRO A 35 -9.97 -16.16 -7.69
N CYS A 36 -10.28 -14.85 -7.56
CA CYS A 36 -10.33 -14.18 -6.28
C CYS A 36 -11.56 -13.28 -6.17
N LYS A 37 -12.56 -13.70 -5.41
CA LYS A 37 -13.87 -13.01 -5.35
C LYS A 37 -13.89 -11.84 -4.36
N ASN A 38 -13.22 -11.98 -3.19
CA ASN A 38 -13.26 -11.03 -2.09
C ASN A 38 -11.84 -10.58 -1.74
N VAL A 39 -11.52 -9.32 -1.97
CA VAL A 39 -10.19 -8.74 -1.70
C VAL A 39 -10.31 -7.71 -0.57
N LEU A 40 -9.29 -7.65 0.27
CA LEU A 40 -9.10 -6.62 1.28
C LEU A 40 -7.96 -5.69 0.82
N ASP A 41 -8.27 -4.41 0.60
CA ASP A 41 -7.28 -3.37 0.33
C ASP A 41 -7.07 -2.54 1.59
N ILE A 42 -5.92 -2.68 2.22
CA ILE A 42 -5.58 -2.13 3.54
C ILE A 42 -4.80 -0.83 3.37
N ALA A 43 -5.06 0.17 4.22
CA ALA A 43 -4.58 1.53 4.04
C ALA A 43 -4.87 2.02 2.62
N SER A 44 -6.12 1.81 2.20
CA SER A 44 -6.58 2.01 0.82
C SER A 44 -6.53 3.48 0.38
N GLY A 45 -6.50 4.40 1.32
CA GLY A 45 -6.43 5.84 1.06
C GLY A 45 -7.52 6.31 0.12
N THR A 46 -7.13 6.88 -1.02
CA THR A 46 -8.05 7.34 -2.07
C THR A 46 -8.53 6.23 -3.01
N MET A 47 -8.33 4.96 -2.63
CA MET A 47 -8.80 3.74 -3.31
C MET A 47 -8.21 3.50 -4.72
N ASP A 48 -7.07 4.06 -5.04
CA ASP A 48 -6.47 3.91 -6.39
C ASP A 48 -6.21 2.43 -6.76
N VAL A 49 -5.70 1.62 -5.80
CA VAL A 49 -5.46 0.18 -6.03
C VAL A 49 -6.78 -0.55 -6.20
N ALA A 50 -7.76 -0.29 -5.32
CA ALA A 50 -9.08 -0.90 -5.38
C ALA A 50 -9.80 -0.58 -6.69
N ILE A 51 -9.75 0.68 -7.14
CA ILE A 51 -10.34 1.12 -8.41
C ILE A 51 -9.67 0.39 -9.59
N GLN A 52 -8.35 0.35 -9.63
CA GLN A 52 -7.61 -0.34 -10.69
C GLN A 52 -7.88 -1.86 -10.71
N MET A 53 -8.13 -2.50 -9.55
CA MET A 53 -8.59 -3.88 -9.47
C MET A 53 -9.93 -4.08 -10.19
N THR A 54 -10.89 -3.17 -10.03
CA THR A 54 -12.21 -3.32 -10.69
C THR A 54 -12.14 -3.23 -12.20
N GLU A 55 -11.17 -2.46 -12.71
CA GLU A 55 -10.93 -2.27 -14.15
C GLU A 55 -10.20 -3.48 -14.78
N SER A 56 -9.34 -4.16 -14.01
CA SER A 56 -8.42 -5.19 -14.53
C SER A 56 -8.88 -6.63 -14.19
N ARG A 57 -9.74 -6.84 -13.19
CA ARG A 57 -10.07 -8.14 -12.61
C ARG A 57 -11.59 -8.35 -12.51
N PRO A 58 -12.24 -8.85 -13.56
CA PRO A 58 -13.69 -9.08 -13.59
C PRO A 58 -14.16 -10.19 -12.63
N ASP A 59 -13.27 -11.10 -12.24
CA ASP A 59 -13.52 -12.17 -11.27
C ASP A 59 -13.73 -11.64 -9.84
N ILE A 60 -13.19 -10.47 -9.51
CA ILE A 60 -13.39 -9.83 -8.21
C ILE A 60 -14.83 -9.31 -8.11
N LYS A 61 -15.53 -9.77 -7.08
CA LYS A 61 -16.94 -9.41 -6.82
C LYS A 61 -17.07 -8.34 -5.76
N LYS A 62 -16.14 -8.32 -4.80
CA LYS A 62 -16.15 -7.37 -3.67
C LYS A 62 -14.74 -7.00 -3.25
N ILE A 63 -14.53 -5.71 -3.03
CA ILE A 63 -13.31 -5.16 -2.45
C ILE A 63 -13.69 -4.39 -1.19
N ILE A 64 -13.07 -4.70 -0.07
CA ILE A 64 -13.13 -3.88 1.13
C ILE A 64 -11.95 -2.93 1.08
N ALA A 65 -12.22 -1.64 1.00
CA ALA A 65 -11.23 -0.57 1.08
C ALA A 65 -11.16 -0.08 2.54
N LEU A 66 -10.16 -0.57 3.28
CA LEU A 66 -10.01 -0.32 4.71
C LEU A 66 -8.95 0.76 4.94
N ASP A 67 -9.32 1.81 5.68
CA ASP A 67 -8.40 2.87 6.10
C ASP A 67 -8.90 3.52 7.40
N MET A 68 -8.00 4.12 8.18
CA MET A 68 -8.36 4.94 9.35
C MET A 68 -8.64 6.39 8.96
N ALA A 69 -8.15 6.86 7.82
CA ALA A 69 -8.28 8.22 7.33
C ALA A 69 -9.62 8.42 6.58
N LYS A 70 -10.65 8.85 7.29
CA LYS A 70 -12.00 9.08 6.75
C LYS A 70 -12.01 9.97 5.50
N ASP A 71 -11.23 11.06 5.51
CA ASP A 71 -11.23 12.02 4.40
C ASP A 71 -10.61 11.41 3.13
N MET A 72 -9.64 10.52 3.28
CA MET A 72 -9.08 9.76 2.16
C MET A 72 -10.11 8.82 1.54
N LEU A 73 -10.83 8.06 2.39
CA LEU A 73 -11.92 7.19 1.94
C LEU A 73 -13.07 7.96 1.28
N ASN A 74 -13.38 9.16 1.74
CA ASN A 74 -14.40 10.02 1.11
C ASN A 74 -13.99 10.40 -0.32
N ILE A 75 -12.74 10.81 -0.54
CA ILE A 75 -12.22 11.10 -1.89
C ILE A 75 -12.27 9.85 -2.77
N GLY A 76 -11.87 8.68 -2.25
CA GLY A 76 -12.00 7.41 -2.96
C GLY A 76 -13.43 7.09 -3.34
N SER A 77 -14.39 7.33 -2.42
CA SER A 77 -15.83 7.12 -2.68
C SER A 77 -16.36 8.04 -3.77
N GLU A 78 -15.94 9.32 -3.79
CA GLU A 78 -16.28 10.24 -4.87
C GLU A 78 -15.75 9.76 -6.24
N LYS A 79 -14.50 9.23 -6.29
CA LYS A 79 -13.95 8.63 -7.50
C LYS A 79 -14.77 7.42 -7.96
N CYS A 80 -15.16 6.55 -7.02
CA CYS A 80 -16.00 5.39 -7.31
C CYS A 80 -17.35 5.80 -7.88
N ASN A 81 -18.00 6.81 -7.28
CA ASN A 81 -19.28 7.33 -7.75
C ASN A 81 -19.18 7.89 -9.18
N LYS A 82 -18.15 8.71 -9.46
CA LYS A 82 -17.90 9.27 -10.81
C LYS A 82 -17.69 8.18 -11.87
N LYS A 83 -17.15 7.02 -11.48
CA LYS A 83 -16.91 5.87 -12.38
C LYS A 83 -18.00 4.81 -12.30
N SER A 84 -19.08 5.01 -11.54
CA SER A 84 -20.16 4.04 -11.31
C SER A 84 -19.67 2.69 -10.78
N ILE A 85 -18.62 2.68 -9.94
CA ILE A 85 -18.04 1.49 -9.35
C ILE A 85 -18.80 1.13 -8.06
N THR A 86 -19.44 -0.04 -8.04
CA THR A 86 -20.25 -0.52 -6.90
C THR A 86 -19.60 -1.66 -6.11
N LYS A 87 -18.51 -2.25 -6.63
CA LYS A 87 -17.84 -3.40 -6.00
C LYS A 87 -16.96 -3.04 -4.82
N ILE A 88 -16.62 -1.77 -4.62
CA ILE A 88 -15.75 -1.28 -3.55
C ILE A 88 -16.60 -0.80 -2.38
N LYS A 89 -16.32 -1.34 -1.18
CA LYS A 89 -16.94 -0.90 0.07
C LYS A 89 -15.89 -0.23 0.95
N PRO A 90 -15.96 1.09 1.19
CA PRO A 90 -15.09 1.77 2.15
C PRO A 90 -15.44 1.36 3.59
N VAL A 91 -14.42 1.17 4.42
CA VAL A 91 -14.57 0.80 5.83
C VAL A 91 -13.51 1.53 6.66
N ILE A 92 -13.95 2.31 7.63
CA ILE A 92 -13.06 2.94 8.61
C ILE A 92 -12.77 1.89 9.70
N SER A 93 -11.52 1.40 9.76
CA SER A 93 -11.12 0.41 10.76
C SER A 93 -9.60 0.39 10.92
N ASP A 94 -9.17 -0.04 12.12
CA ASP A 94 -7.78 -0.31 12.43
C ASP A 94 -7.39 -1.71 11.90
N VAL A 95 -6.26 -1.78 11.21
CA VAL A 95 -5.67 -3.04 10.72
C VAL A 95 -5.30 -4.00 11.84
N HIS A 96 -5.07 -3.51 13.06
CA HIS A 96 -4.71 -4.32 14.22
C HIS A 96 -5.88 -5.05 14.86
N ASN A 97 -7.13 -4.73 14.48
CA ASN A 97 -8.35 -5.36 14.99
C ASN A 97 -9.49 -5.18 13.97
N MET A 98 -9.49 -6.00 12.94
CA MET A 98 -10.43 -5.87 11.82
C MET A 98 -11.76 -6.61 12.12
N PRO A 99 -12.94 -6.00 11.83
CA PRO A 99 -14.25 -6.57 12.11
C PRO A 99 -14.66 -7.65 11.09
N TYR A 100 -13.75 -8.60 10.83
CA TYR A 100 -13.98 -9.70 9.89
C TYR A 100 -13.67 -11.05 10.52
N PRO A 101 -14.41 -12.10 10.17
CA PRO A 101 -14.12 -13.46 10.64
C PRO A 101 -12.79 -13.97 10.06
N ASN A 102 -12.28 -15.05 10.64
CA ASN A 102 -11.15 -15.78 10.07
C ASN A 102 -11.47 -16.20 8.65
N GLU A 103 -10.45 -16.19 7.78
CA GLU A 103 -10.55 -16.70 6.40
C GLU A 103 -11.65 -16.04 5.52
N ALA A 104 -11.87 -14.72 5.70
CA ALA A 104 -12.87 -13.97 4.93
C ALA A 104 -12.40 -13.63 3.50
N PHE A 105 -11.10 -13.44 3.29
CA PHE A 105 -10.55 -12.88 2.05
C PHE A 105 -9.64 -13.85 1.30
N CYS A 106 -9.72 -13.82 -0.04
CA CYS A 106 -8.82 -14.59 -0.92
C CYS A 106 -7.52 -13.85 -1.23
N ALA A 107 -7.43 -12.56 -0.95
CA ALA A 107 -6.21 -11.78 -0.98
C ALA A 107 -6.33 -10.53 -0.12
N ALA A 108 -5.18 -10.03 0.33
CA ALA A 108 -5.04 -8.69 0.91
C ALA A 108 -3.94 -7.92 0.17
N THR A 109 -4.13 -6.61 0.01
CA THR A 109 -3.16 -5.68 -0.56
C THR A 109 -2.91 -4.53 0.38
N VAL A 110 -1.71 -3.97 0.34
CA VAL A 110 -1.38 -2.68 0.94
C VAL A 110 -0.36 -1.98 0.05
N ALA A 111 -0.63 -0.73 -0.31
CA ALA A 111 0.28 0.07 -1.12
C ALA A 111 0.66 1.36 -0.42
N PHE A 112 1.94 1.52 -0.09
CA PHE A 112 2.55 2.69 0.57
C PHE A 112 1.93 3.02 1.94
N GLY A 113 1.42 1.98 2.65
CA GLY A 113 0.69 2.12 3.90
C GLY A 113 1.38 1.51 5.12
N ILE A 114 2.15 0.42 4.97
CA ILE A 114 2.66 -0.35 6.13
C ILE A 114 3.63 0.43 7.02
N ARG A 115 4.31 1.46 6.49
CA ARG A 115 5.19 2.33 7.28
C ARG A 115 4.46 3.08 8.40
N ASN A 116 3.13 3.23 8.26
CA ASN A 116 2.29 3.95 9.21
C ASN A 116 1.60 3.02 10.23
N PHE A 117 1.85 1.71 10.17
CA PHE A 117 1.30 0.78 11.15
C PHE A 117 2.10 0.85 12.45
N GLU A 118 1.43 1.08 13.57
CA GLU A 118 2.07 1.21 14.88
C GLU A 118 2.76 -0.09 15.33
N ASN A 119 2.18 -1.24 15.01
CA ASN A 119 2.67 -2.55 15.40
C ASN A 119 2.57 -3.55 14.24
N LEU A 120 3.64 -3.65 13.42
CA LEU A 120 3.66 -4.56 12.26
C LEU A 120 3.41 -6.03 12.61
N PRO A 121 4.04 -6.62 13.65
CA PRO A 121 3.76 -8.00 14.03
C PRO A 121 2.29 -8.26 14.35
N LYS A 122 1.62 -7.35 15.05
CA LYS A 122 0.19 -7.45 15.36
C LYS A 122 -0.66 -7.31 14.10
N ALA A 123 -0.34 -6.34 13.23
CA ALA A 123 -1.03 -6.15 11.96
C ALA A 123 -0.89 -7.38 11.05
N PHE A 124 0.32 -7.94 10.93
CA PHE A 124 0.53 -9.14 10.11
C PHE A 124 -0.21 -10.37 10.63
N LYS A 125 -0.29 -10.56 11.95
CA LYS A 125 -1.11 -11.63 12.56
C LYS A 125 -2.58 -11.46 12.22
N GLU A 126 -3.09 -10.24 12.30
CA GLU A 126 -4.48 -9.95 12.02
C GLU A 126 -4.81 -10.10 10.52
N ILE A 127 -3.92 -9.65 9.64
CA ILE A 127 -4.02 -9.89 8.19
C ILE A 127 -3.99 -11.39 7.89
N TYR A 128 -3.07 -12.12 8.51
CA TYR A 128 -2.99 -13.57 8.38
C TYR A 128 -4.28 -14.26 8.82
N ARG A 129 -4.88 -13.83 9.93
CA ARG A 129 -6.14 -14.37 10.46
C ARG A 129 -7.29 -14.27 9.45
N VAL A 130 -7.46 -13.09 8.84
CA VAL A 130 -8.60 -12.84 7.92
C VAL A 130 -8.37 -13.39 6.52
N LEU A 131 -7.16 -13.80 6.18
CA LEU A 131 -6.83 -14.42 4.90
C LEU A 131 -7.16 -15.91 4.90
N LYS A 132 -7.68 -16.41 3.79
CA LYS A 132 -7.91 -17.84 3.54
C LYS A 132 -6.59 -18.60 3.39
N THR A 133 -6.63 -19.89 3.60
CA THR A 133 -5.52 -20.80 3.25
C THR A 133 -5.22 -20.70 1.76
N LYS A 134 -3.93 -20.71 1.37
CA LYS A 134 -3.41 -20.53 0.01
C LYS A 134 -3.73 -19.15 -0.61
N SER A 135 -4.07 -18.17 0.20
CA SER A 135 -4.30 -16.78 -0.24
C SER A 135 -3.01 -15.97 -0.31
N SER A 136 -3.09 -14.82 -0.95
CA SER A 136 -1.95 -13.91 -1.13
C SER A 136 -2.06 -12.66 -0.27
N PHE A 137 -0.96 -12.23 0.33
CA PHE A 137 -0.77 -10.90 0.87
C PHE A 137 0.29 -10.17 0.05
N ILE A 138 -0.08 -9.05 -0.56
CA ILE A 138 0.79 -8.29 -1.45
C ILE A 138 1.04 -6.91 -0.85
N ILE A 139 2.31 -6.56 -0.67
CA ILE A 139 2.77 -5.30 -0.12
C ILE A 139 3.55 -4.56 -1.19
N LEU A 140 3.16 -3.34 -1.50
CA LEU A 140 3.94 -2.39 -2.29
C LEU A 140 4.40 -1.26 -1.37
N GLU A 141 5.72 -1.06 -1.22
CA GLU A 141 6.22 -0.08 -0.26
C GLU A 141 7.57 0.51 -0.69
N SER A 142 7.82 1.75 -0.29
CA SER A 142 9.13 2.37 -0.44
C SER A 142 10.12 1.72 0.52
N CYS A 143 11.35 1.53 0.07
CA CYS A 143 12.42 0.96 0.89
C CYS A 143 13.74 1.69 0.62
N GLN A 144 14.72 1.46 1.48
CA GLN A 144 16.08 1.91 1.21
C GLN A 144 16.77 0.93 0.26
N PRO A 145 17.45 1.42 -0.79
CA PRO A 145 18.32 0.60 -1.61
C PRO A 145 19.41 -0.10 -0.78
N ILE A 146 19.72 -1.34 -1.12
CA ILE A 146 20.80 -2.12 -0.48
C ILE A 146 22.16 -1.62 -0.98
N ASN A 147 22.26 -1.28 -2.26
CA ASN A 147 23.49 -0.76 -2.85
C ASN A 147 23.82 0.63 -2.29
N PRO A 148 25.04 0.88 -1.75
CA PRO A 148 25.41 2.14 -1.13
C PRO A 148 25.30 3.34 -2.06
N ILE A 149 25.66 3.19 -3.34
CA ILE A 149 25.58 4.28 -4.35
C ILE A 149 24.11 4.62 -4.60
N MET A 150 23.26 3.62 -4.79
CA MET A 150 21.83 3.82 -4.99
C MET A 150 21.18 4.41 -3.73
N LYS A 151 21.62 4.00 -2.54
CA LYS A 151 21.17 4.58 -1.27
C LYS A 151 21.51 6.07 -1.18
N PHE A 152 22.71 6.45 -1.57
CA PHE A 152 23.14 7.86 -1.61
C PHE A 152 22.30 8.68 -2.61
N LEU A 153 22.13 8.17 -3.85
CA LEU A 153 21.31 8.82 -4.87
C LEU A 153 19.84 8.94 -4.46
N ASN A 154 19.30 7.90 -3.84
CA ASN A 154 17.93 7.92 -3.29
C ASN A 154 17.81 8.95 -2.15
N GLY A 155 18.84 9.12 -1.33
CA GLY A 155 18.89 10.17 -0.31
C GLY A 155 18.81 11.57 -0.92
N ILE A 156 19.56 11.84 -1.97
CA ILE A 156 19.47 13.11 -2.72
C ILE A 156 18.07 13.29 -3.28
N TYR A 157 17.53 12.29 -3.96
CA TYR A 157 16.17 12.33 -4.53
C TYR A 157 15.10 12.65 -3.49
N LEU A 158 15.11 11.98 -2.33
CA LEU A 158 14.15 12.19 -1.25
C LEU A 158 14.26 13.59 -0.64
N ASN A 159 15.48 14.08 -0.43
CA ASN A 159 15.72 15.36 0.23
C ASN A 159 15.61 16.57 -0.70
N THR A 160 15.69 16.37 -2.02
CA THR A 160 15.55 17.45 -3.02
C THR A 160 14.21 17.39 -3.73
N TRP A 161 14.02 16.44 -4.64
CA TRP A 161 12.85 16.36 -5.51
C TRP A 161 11.55 16.13 -4.73
N VAL A 162 11.54 15.12 -3.85
CA VAL A 162 10.33 14.79 -3.08
C VAL A 162 9.93 15.95 -2.15
N ARG A 163 10.92 16.59 -1.52
CA ARG A 163 10.70 17.75 -0.66
C ARG A 163 10.20 18.96 -1.45
N LEU A 164 10.80 19.23 -2.62
CA LEU A 164 10.37 20.32 -3.51
C LEU A 164 8.92 20.15 -3.96
N MET A 165 8.56 18.96 -4.42
CA MET A 165 7.18 18.64 -4.81
C MET A 165 6.20 18.80 -3.63
N GLY A 166 6.62 18.40 -2.44
CA GLY A 166 5.85 18.61 -1.22
C GLY A 166 5.55 20.08 -0.93
N ILE A 167 6.55 20.95 -1.03
CA ILE A 167 6.39 22.39 -0.81
C ILE A 167 5.47 23.00 -1.86
N LEU A 168 5.69 22.70 -3.15
CA LEU A 168 4.95 23.29 -4.26
C LEU A 168 3.47 22.94 -4.27
N PHE A 169 3.10 21.70 -3.92
CA PHE A 169 1.74 21.21 -4.11
C PHE A 169 0.92 21.08 -2.82
N SER A 170 1.54 21.01 -1.63
CA SER A 170 0.80 20.89 -0.38
C SER A 170 0.92 22.10 0.54
N GLY A 171 1.88 22.99 0.31
CA GLY A 171 2.22 24.06 1.25
C GLY A 171 2.77 23.55 2.60
N HIS A 172 2.98 22.25 2.75
CA HIS A 172 3.33 21.57 4.01
C HIS A 172 4.62 20.77 3.85
N GLY A 173 5.76 21.46 3.82
CA GLY A 173 7.09 20.84 3.71
C GLY A 173 7.38 19.78 4.78
N ASP A 174 6.79 19.94 5.97
CA ASP A 174 6.97 19.02 7.12
C ASP A 174 6.41 17.61 6.84
N SER A 175 5.33 17.48 6.06
CA SER A 175 4.74 16.17 5.72
C SER A 175 5.68 15.33 4.85
N TYR A 176 6.49 15.96 4.01
CA TYR A 176 7.44 15.28 3.12
C TYR A 176 8.80 15.07 3.77
N GLY A 177 9.18 15.89 4.75
CA GLY A 177 10.26 15.57 5.68
C GLY A 177 9.96 14.29 6.48
N TYR A 178 8.71 14.14 6.94
CA TYR A 178 8.24 12.89 7.56
C TYR A 178 8.34 11.70 6.60
N LEU A 179 7.94 11.85 5.33
CA LEU A 179 8.03 10.78 4.32
C LEU A 179 9.48 10.30 4.16
N ALA A 180 10.43 11.22 3.94
CA ALA A 180 11.84 10.87 3.79
C ALA A 180 12.37 10.16 5.04
N LYS A 181 12.09 10.70 6.23
CA LYS A 181 12.50 10.10 7.51
C LYS A 181 11.87 8.71 7.71
N SER A 182 10.57 8.55 7.44
CA SER A 182 9.88 7.27 7.60
C SER A 182 10.45 6.18 6.69
N ILE A 183 10.85 6.52 5.45
CA ILE A 183 11.53 5.57 4.55
C ILE A 183 12.91 5.18 5.11
N GLN A 184 13.66 6.15 5.64
CA GLN A 184 15.01 5.93 6.15
C GLN A 184 15.05 5.09 7.43
N THR A 185 14.02 5.14 8.26
CA THR A 185 13.95 4.43 9.54
C THR A 185 13.11 3.15 9.48
N PHE A 186 12.51 2.86 8.33
CA PHE A 186 11.65 1.70 8.17
C PHE A 186 12.45 0.40 8.04
N TYR A 187 11.78 -0.71 8.30
CA TYR A 187 12.35 -2.06 8.20
C TYR A 187 12.87 -2.37 6.80
N SER A 188 13.98 -3.11 6.75
CA SER A 188 14.50 -3.61 5.48
C SER A 188 13.55 -4.64 4.85
N PRO A 189 13.64 -4.86 3.53
CA PRO A 189 12.87 -5.91 2.86
C PRO A 189 13.04 -7.30 3.49
N GLU A 190 14.25 -7.63 3.93
CA GLU A 190 14.59 -8.90 4.59
C GLU A 190 13.95 -9.01 5.97
N GLN A 191 13.96 -7.93 6.76
CA GLN A 191 13.29 -7.89 8.05
C GLN A 191 11.77 -8.08 7.91
N LEU A 192 11.14 -7.45 6.90
CA LEU A 192 9.72 -7.64 6.61
C LEU A 192 9.43 -9.08 6.18
N ARG A 193 10.27 -9.67 5.33
CA ARG A 193 10.16 -11.08 4.96
C ARG A 193 10.20 -12.00 6.17
N ASP A 194 11.16 -11.78 7.06
CA ASP A 194 11.33 -12.61 8.25
C ASP A 194 10.15 -12.48 9.22
N MET A 195 9.59 -11.27 9.38
CA MET A 195 8.37 -11.04 10.15
C MET A 195 7.17 -11.79 9.55
N LEU A 196 7.01 -11.77 8.23
CA LEU A 196 5.94 -12.48 7.54
C LEU A 196 6.09 -14.00 7.70
N LEU A 197 7.29 -14.55 7.54
CA LEU A 197 7.56 -15.96 7.77
C LEU A 197 7.28 -16.36 9.24
N LYS A 198 7.71 -15.56 10.22
CA LYS A 198 7.40 -15.76 11.64
C LYS A 198 5.90 -15.69 11.95
N THR A 199 5.13 -14.93 11.15
CA THR A 199 3.66 -14.85 11.29
C THR A 199 2.96 -16.12 10.81
N GLY A 200 3.60 -16.92 9.93
CA GLY A 200 3.06 -18.16 9.39
C GLY A 200 2.90 -18.21 7.87
N PHE A 201 3.24 -17.13 7.16
CA PHE A 201 3.28 -17.17 5.69
C PHE A 201 4.36 -18.14 5.22
N LYS A 202 4.03 -18.99 4.23
CA LYS A 202 4.91 -20.11 3.80
C LYS A 202 5.93 -19.71 2.75
N LYS A 203 5.60 -18.76 1.88
CA LYS A 203 6.44 -18.31 0.78
C LYS A 203 6.39 -16.79 0.71
N VAL A 204 7.54 -16.14 0.74
CA VAL A 204 7.65 -14.68 0.65
C VAL A 204 8.68 -14.33 -0.42
N ASN A 205 8.22 -13.74 -1.51
CA ASN A 205 9.06 -13.28 -2.61
C ASN A 205 9.13 -11.75 -2.59
N ILE A 206 10.30 -11.20 -2.92
CA ILE A 206 10.54 -9.76 -3.01
C ILE A 206 10.94 -9.42 -4.43
N GLN A 207 10.32 -8.40 -5.01
CA GLN A 207 10.66 -7.80 -6.29
C GLN A 207 10.96 -6.33 -6.07
N TYR A 208 12.00 -5.80 -6.70
CA TYR A 208 12.42 -4.41 -6.56
C TYR A 208 12.10 -3.60 -7.82
N PHE A 209 11.78 -2.32 -7.61
CA PHE A 209 11.58 -1.32 -8.66
C PHE A 209 12.45 -0.09 -8.37
N MET A 210 12.60 0.76 -9.38
CA MET A 210 13.22 2.09 -9.27
C MET A 210 14.55 2.04 -8.51
N PHE A 211 15.51 1.27 -9.03
CA PHE A 211 16.85 1.12 -8.43
C PHE A 211 16.81 0.69 -6.95
N GLN A 212 15.87 -0.21 -6.62
CA GLN A 212 15.63 -0.74 -5.26
C GLN A 212 15.03 0.27 -4.26
N SER A 213 14.48 1.39 -4.73
CA SER A 213 13.80 2.36 -3.84
C SER A 213 12.35 1.98 -3.53
N VAL A 214 11.79 1.03 -4.27
CA VAL A 214 10.43 0.50 -4.08
C VAL A 214 10.49 -1.02 -4.15
N GLN A 215 9.76 -1.68 -3.26
CA GLN A 215 9.64 -3.14 -3.17
C GLN A 215 8.20 -3.58 -3.31
N LEU A 216 8.02 -4.74 -3.92
CA LEU A 216 6.79 -5.51 -3.90
C LEU A 216 7.07 -6.84 -3.21
N ILE A 217 6.41 -7.07 -2.08
CA ILE A 217 6.50 -8.32 -1.33
C ILE A 217 5.22 -9.12 -1.59
N HIS A 218 5.37 -10.37 -2.00
CA HIS A 218 4.27 -11.31 -2.21
C HIS A 218 4.42 -12.48 -1.26
N ALA A 219 3.53 -12.55 -0.27
CA ALA A 219 3.48 -13.59 0.75
C ALA A 219 2.27 -14.50 0.55
N ILE A 220 2.43 -15.82 0.74
CA ILE A 220 1.39 -16.84 0.59
C ILE A 220 1.12 -17.50 1.95
N LYS A 221 -0.14 -17.51 2.36
CA LYS A 221 -0.61 -18.19 3.57
C LYS A 221 -0.65 -19.70 3.43
#